data_02475911d277f0b10bd5b208e25c507c
#
_entry.id   02475911d277f0b10bd5b208e25c507c
#
_cell.length_a   1.000
_cell.length_b   1.000
_cell.length_c   1.000
_cell.angle_alpha   90.00
_cell.angle_beta   90.00
_cell.angle_gamma   90.00
#
_symmetry.space_group_name_H-M   'P 1'
#
loop_
_entity.id
_entity.type
_entity.pdbx_description
1 polymer ?
#
loop_
_entity_poly.entity_id
_entity_poly.type
_entity_poly.pdbx_seq_one_letter_code
_entity_poly.pdbx_strand_id
1 'polypeptide(L)'
;VCQLPFWSLVIYFSWEIFDKKTINFYDITYLAIFAAIGFLSKYLFIYILITIFILFFHQIKILKEKKFDFKYIIGLEIFFVLLIPHFIWLFQNDFITFTYAFSRAGLEQVNYLNHIKFPLIFLIKQLLIILPTLILLYFLLKKIKIKFNIKDRKFIFLLLINLLPIFLMFITSIITGSKIRTMWMTPFYLFFGTFLIYIFQKCLNINKSKNFIICFIFLFLLSPISYATISLIEDNKRTDYPGNKIAIDIQKKWDTEFDDTINVVLGNEWIAGNLSYHLKSRPSWEGKVD
;
A
#
# COMPACT_ATOMS: atom_id res chain seq x y z
N VAL A 1 -4.22 -3.24 5.26
CA VAL A 1 -3.88 -3.62 6.65
C VAL A 1 -3.03 -4.90 6.66
N CYS A 2 -3.43 -5.98 5.94
CA CYS A 2 -2.71 -7.28 5.97
C CYS A 2 -1.22 -7.21 5.55
N GLN A 3 -0.81 -6.23 4.76
CA GLN A 3 0.59 -6.06 4.36
C GLN A 3 1.52 -5.54 5.46
N LEU A 4 1.01 -4.80 6.45
CA LEU A 4 1.83 -4.08 7.41
C LEU A 4 2.79 -4.98 8.23
N PRO A 5 2.35 -6.14 8.77
CA PRO A 5 3.24 -7.05 9.47
C PRO A 5 4.38 -7.55 8.57
N PHE A 6 4.06 -7.96 7.34
CA PHE A 6 5.06 -8.48 6.40
C PHE A 6 6.00 -7.39 5.90
N TRP A 7 5.50 -6.15 5.74
CA TRP A 7 6.34 -4.99 5.43
C TRP A 7 7.37 -4.76 6.53
N SER A 8 6.94 -4.80 7.80
CA SER A 8 7.84 -4.65 8.95
C SER A 8 8.88 -5.76 9.02
N LEU A 9 8.46 -7.02 8.88
CA LEU A 9 9.34 -8.19 8.98
C LEU A 9 10.36 -8.22 7.85
N VAL A 10 9.95 -7.90 6.62
CA VAL A 10 10.86 -7.81 5.48
C VAL A 10 11.90 -6.70 5.69
N ILE A 11 11.51 -5.53 6.20
CA ILE A 11 12.44 -4.45 6.52
C ILE A 11 13.39 -4.87 7.65
N TYR A 12 12.88 -5.52 8.70
CA TYR A 12 13.70 -6.00 9.81
C TYR A 12 14.77 -6.99 9.35
N PHE A 13 14.39 -8.06 8.65
CA PHE A 13 15.38 -9.04 8.16
C PHE A 13 16.32 -8.45 7.10
N SER A 14 15.84 -7.51 6.30
CA SER A 14 16.70 -6.77 5.37
C SER A 14 17.75 -5.94 6.10
N TRP A 15 17.37 -5.32 7.23
CA TRP A 15 18.32 -4.60 8.09
C TRP A 15 19.35 -5.55 8.70
N GLU A 16 18.93 -6.68 9.26
CA GLU A 16 19.81 -7.71 9.83
C GLU A 16 20.87 -8.18 8.80
N ILE A 17 20.44 -8.43 7.55
CA ILE A 17 21.32 -8.80 6.47
C ILE A 17 22.24 -7.64 6.06
N PHE A 18 21.71 -6.41 6.01
CA PHE A 18 22.44 -5.23 5.58
C PHE A 18 23.54 -4.83 6.57
N ASP A 19 23.26 -4.88 7.87
CA ASP A 19 24.18 -4.41 8.91
C ASP A 19 25.29 -5.43 9.26
N LYS A 20 24.99 -6.72 9.29
CA LYS A 20 25.94 -7.79 9.60
C LYS A 20 26.97 -7.99 8.48
N LYS A 21 28.23 -8.29 8.86
CA LYS A 21 29.29 -8.60 7.88
C LYS A 21 29.05 -9.92 7.14
N THR A 22 28.55 -10.92 7.85
CA THR A 22 28.23 -12.26 7.31
C THR A 22 26.73 -12.47 7.28
N ILE A 23 26.24 -13.07 6.21
CA ILE A 23 24.82 -13.36 6.04
C ILE A 23 24.47 -14.63 6.81
N ASN A 24 23.50 -14.53 7.71
CA ASN A 24 22.93 -15.68 8.37
C ASN A 24 21.90 -16.36 7.45
N PHE A 25 21.93 -17.68 7.38
CA PHE A 25 20.97 -18.45 6.59
C PHE A 25 19.52 -18.23 7.03
N TYR A 26 19.28 -18.16 8.34
CA TYR A 26 17.94 -17.92 8.87
C TYR A 26 17.39 -16.53 8.47
N ASP A 27 18.23 -15.49 8.50
CA ASP A 27 17.79 -14.13 8.15
C ASP A 27 17.33 -14.07 6.68
N ILE A 28 18.03 -14.72 5.77
CA ILE A 28 17.67 -14.80 4.35
C ILE A 28 16.40 -15.63 4.13
N THR A 29 16.28 -16.76 4.84
CA THR A 29 15.10 -17.64 4.76
C THR A 29 13.84 -16.92 5.23
N TYR A 30 13.89 -16.26 6.39
CA TYR A 30 12.74 -15.48 6.89
C TYR A 30 12.43 -14.29 5.99
N LEU A 31 13.44 -13.60 5.46
CA LEU A 31 13.23 -12.54 4.48
C LEU A 31 12.44 -13.07 3.27
N ALA A 32 12.85 -14.22 2.72
CA ALA A 32 12.19 -14.81 1.55
C ALA A 32 10.74 -15.24 1.84
N ILE A 33 10.50 -15.88 2.99
CA ILE A 33 9.16 -16.32 3.41
C ILE A 33 8.23 -15.09 3.57
N PHE A 34 8.66 -14.08 4.33
CA PHE A 34 7.82 -12.89 4.55
C PHE A 34 7.67 -12.03 3.30
N ALA A 35 8.66 -12.03 2.40
CA ALA A 35 8.57 -11.42 1.08
C ALA A 35 7.48 -12.09 0.23
N ALA A 36 7.44 -13.43 0.19
CA ALA A 36 6.43 -14.18 -0.55
C ALA A 36 5.02 -13.93 0.00
N ILE A 37 4.82 -14.04 1.32
CA ILE A 37 3.52 -13.81 1.95
C ILE A 37 3.09 -12.34 1.77
N GLY A 38 4.01 -11.40 1.92
CA GLY A 38 3.74 -9.98 1.68
C GLY A 38 3.31 -9.69 0.24
N PHE A 39 3.97 -10.29 -0.74
CA PHE A 39 3.62 -10.19 -2.15
C PHE A 39 2.23 -10.80 -2.44
N LEU A 40 1.95 -11.98 -1.89
CA LEU A 40 0.64 -12.63 -2.01
C LEU A 40 -0.49 -11.83 -1.34
N SER A 41 -0.19 -11.07 -0.29
CA SER A 41 -1.19 -10.20 0.36
C SER A 41 -1.59 -9.02 -0.53
N LYS A 42 -0.67 -8.48 -1.35
CA LYS A 42 -0.91 -7.43 -2.34
C LYS A 42 0.30 -7.22 -3.25
N TYR A 43 0.10 -7.22 -4.56
CA TYR A 43 1.20 -7.05 -5.53
C TYR A 43 1.99 -5.74 -5.41
N LEU A 44 1.40 -4.69 -4.82
CA LEU A 44 2.14 -3.46 -4.51
C LEU A 44 3.33 -3.66 -3.56
N PHE A 45 3.41 -4.81 -2.92
CA PHE A 45 4.58 -5.21 -2.13
C PHE A 45 5.87 -5.30 -2.97
N ILE A 46 5.74 -5.44 -4.30
CA ILE A 46 6.88 -5.45 -5.22
C ILE A 46 7.78 -4.22 -5.08
N TYR A 47 7.23 -3.05 -4.75
CA TYR A 47 8.01 -1.82 -4.62
C TYR A 47 9.04 -1.87 -3.48
N ILE A 48 8.69 -2.47 -2.36
CA ILE A 48 9.67 -2.66 -1.27
C ILE A 48 10.67 -3.76 -1.63
N LEU A 49 10.26 -4.81 -2.34
CA LEU A 49 11.19 -5.86 -2.80
C LEU A 49 12.23 -5.31 -3.79
N ILE A 50 11.81 -4.49 -4.76
CA ILE A 50 12.73 -3.80 -5.67
C ILE A 50 13.67 -2.87 -4.87
N THR A 51 13.16 -2.18 -3.87
CA THR A 51 13.97 -1.32 -3.00
C THR A 51 15.06 -2.11 -2.27
N ILE A 52 14.70 -3.25 -1.69
CA ILE A 52 15.63 -4.14 -0.98
C ILE A 52 16.68 -4.72 -1.94
N PHE A 53 16.26 -5.10 -3.14
CA PHE A 53 17.18 -5.56 -4.19
C PHE A 53 18.20 -4.46 -4.55
N ILE A 54 17.74 -3.24 -4.79
CA ILE A 54 18.61 -2.08 -5.09
C ILE A 54 19.57 -1.82 -3.92
N LEU A 55 19.09 -1.92 -2.68
CA LEU A 55 19.89 -1.70 -1.48
C LEU A 55 21.01 -2.74 -1.35
N PHE A 56 20.73 -4.02 -1.55
CA PHE A 56 21.74 -5.09 -1.54
C PHE A 56 22.70 -4.98 -2.71
N PHE A 57 22.19 -4.66 -3.91
CA PHE A 57 23.02 -4.42 -5.08
C PHE A 57 23.99 -3.25 -4.87
N HIS A 58 23.51 -2.15 -4.30
CA HIS A 58 24.32 -1.00 -3.94
C HIS A 58 25.46 -1.38 -2.97
N GLN A 59 25.14 -2.19 -1.93
CA GLN A 59 26.11 -2.62 -0.94
C GLN A 59 27.19 -3.54 -1.54
N ILE A 60 26.82 -4.43 -2.45
CA ILE A 60 27.73 -5.40 -3.04
C ILE A 60 28.58 -4.77 -4.15
N LYS A 61 27.94 -4.03 -5.07
CA LYS A 61 28.59 -3.56 -6.30
C LYS A 61 29.21 -2.17 -6.19
N ILE A 62 28.54 -1.26 -5.48
CA ILE A 62 28.96 0.16 -5.40
C ILE A 62 29.85 0.38 -4.18
N LEU A 63 29.39 0.01 -2.99
CA LEU A 63 30.18 0.18 -1.77
C LEU A 63 31.26 -0.90 -1.62
N LYS A 64 31.11 -2.04 -2.28
CA LYS A 64 32.01 -3.20 -2.16
C LYS A 64 32.24 -3.64 -0.71
N GLU A 65 31.27 -3.39 0.16
CA GLU A 65 31.34 -3.73 1.58
C GLU A 65 31.10 -5.21 1.82
N LYS A 66 30.38 -5.85 0.92
CA LYS A 66 30.09 -7.30 0.94
C LYS A 66 30.42 -7.93 -0.39
N LYS A 67 30.81 -9.21 -0.32
CA LYS A 67 30.88 -10.07 -1.50
C LYS A 67 29.49 -10.67 -1.75
N PHE A 68 29.22 -11.02 -3.00
CA PHE A 68 28.05 -11.82 -3.33
C PHE A 68 28.12 -13.16 -2.61
N ASP A 69 27.05 -13.52 -1.87
CA ASP A 69 26.93 -14.79 -1.16
C ASP A 69 25.83 -15.62 -1.85
N PHE A 70 26.11 -16.91 -2.05
CA PHE A 70 25.16 -17.84 -2.68
C PHE A 70 23.81 -17.93 -1.93
N LYS A 71 23.79 -17.61 -0.65
CA LYS A 71 22.55 -17.56 0.15
C LYS A 71 21.50 -16.61 -0.42
N TYR A 72 21.89 -15.56 -1.16
CA TYR A 72 20.92 -14.71 -1.86
C TYR A 72 20.14 -15.49 -2.93
N ILE A 73 20.79 -16.43 -3.63
CA ILE A 73 20.11 -17.28 -4.62
C ILE A 73 19.12 -18.20 -3.91
N ILE A 74 19.54 -18.85 -2.81
CA ILE A 74 18.65 -19.71 -2.01
C ILE A 74 17.43 -18.91 -1.53
N GLY A 75 17.61 -17.68 -1.07
CA GLY A 75 16.49 -16.80 -0.71
C GLY A 75 15.53 -16.56 -1.86
N LEU A 76 16.04 -16.30 -3.06
CA LEU A 76 15.21 -16.12 -4.26
C LEU A 76 14.47 -17.42 -4.63
N GLU A 77 15.15 -18.59 -4.54
CA GLU A 77 14.51 -19.88 -4.78
C GLU A 77 13.35 -20.12 -3.82
N ILE A 78 13.56 -19.92 -2.52
CA ILE A 78 12.49 -20.05 -1.51
C ILE A 78 11.33 -19.11 -1.84
N PHE A 79 11.60 -17.86 -2.18
CA PHE A 79 10.58 -16.90 -2.56
C PHE A 79 9.75 -17.38 -3.75
N PHE A 80 10.39 -17.81 -4.84
CA PHE A 80 9.67 -18.27 -6.03
C PHE A 80 8.94 -19.60 -5.80
N VAL A 81 9.52 -20.55 -5.06
CA VAL A 81 8.87 -21.82 -4.71
C VAL A 81 7.55 -21.57 -3.96
N LEU A 82 7.55 -20.63 -3.02
CA LEU A 82 6.33 -20.26 -2.28
C LEU A 82 5.27 -19.58 -3.17
N LEU A 83 5.67 -18.98 -4.29
CA LEU A 83 4.74 -18.34 -5.24
C LEU A 83 4.21 -19.30 -6.31
N ILE A 84 4.80 -20.51 -6.48
CA ILE A 84 4.38 -21.48 -7.53
C ILE A 84 2.87 -21.76 -7.49
N PRO A 85 2.23 -22.07 -6.35
CA PRO A 85 0.80 -22.36 -6.32
C PRO A 85 -0.04 -21.18 -6.83
N HIS A 86 0.39 -19.95 -6.50
CA HIS A 86 -0.29 -18.74 -6.96
C HIS A 86 -0.11 -18.50 -8.46
N PHE A 87 1.08 -18.74 -9.01
CA PHE A 87 1.30 -18.64 -10.44
C PHE A 87 0.48 -19.67 -11.21
N ILE A 88 0.40 -20.92 -10.75
CA ILE A 88 -0.47 -21.94 -11.35
C ILE A 88 -1.92 -21.45 -11.37
N TRP A 89 -2.40 -20.94 -10.24
CA TRP A 89 -3.75 -20.40 -10.15
C TRP A 89 -3.99 -19.21 -11.10
N LEU A 90 -3.01 -18.30 -11.25
CA LEU A 90 -3.11 -17.17 -12.18
C LEU A 90 -3.27 -17.63 -13.63
N PHE A 91 -2.48 -18.64 -14.06
CA PHE A 91 -2.59 -19.20 -15.40
C PHE A 91 -3.95 -19.89 -15.63
N GLN A 92 -4.49 -20.56 -14.62
CA GLN A 92 -5.78 -21.23 -14.69
C GLN A 92 -6.98 -20.25 -14.69
N ASN A 93 -6.79 -19.03 -14.22
CA ASN A 93 -7.82 -18.00 -14.11
C ASN A 93 -7.55 -16.76 -14.99
N ASP A 94 -6.88 -16.92 -16.12
CA ASP A 94 -6.68 -15.87 -17.14
C ASP A 94 -6.16 -14.54 -16.57
N PHE A 95 -5.29 -14.61 -15.55
CA PHE A 95 -4.72 -13.42 -14.89
C PHE A 95 -5.75 -12.42 -14.36
N ILE A 96 -6.90 -12.88 -13.91
CA ILE A 96 -8.03 -12.05 -13.47
C ILE A 96 -7.63 -10.95 -12.45
N THR A 97 -6.65 -11.22 -11.58
CA THR A 97 -6.17 -10.22 -10.62
C THR A 97 -5.43 -9.07 -11.26
N PHE A 98 -4.76 -9.30 -12.39
CA PHE A 98 -4.08 -8.25 -13.15
C PHE A 98 -5.08 -7.42 -13.95
N THR A 99 -6.03 -8.07 -14.64
CA THR A 99 -7.10 -7.36 -15.36
C THR A 99 -7.91 -6.47 -14.43
N TYR A 100 -8.26 -6.97 -13.24
CA TYR A 100 -8.90 -6.18 -12.19
C TYR A 100 -8.03 -5.01 -11.71
N ALA A 101 -6.73 -5.23 -11.48
CA ALA A 101 -5.83 -4.17 -11.04
C ALA A 101 -5.67 -3.07 -12.11
N PHE A 102 -5.62 -3.43 -13.38
CA PHE A 102 -5.52 -2.49 -14.51
C PHE A 102 -6.80 -1.66 -14.66
N SER A 103 -7.96 -2.30 -14.59
CA SER A 103 -9.24 -1.60 -14.57
C SER A 103 -9.32 -0.61 -13.42
N ARG A 104 -8.99 -1.02 -12.19
CA ARG A 104 -8.96 -0.16 -11.00
C ARG A 104 -7.94 1.00 -11.09
N ALA A 105 -6.87 0.84 -11.84
CA ALA A 105 -5.88 1.89 -12.09
C ALA A 105 -6.29 2.86 -13.21
N GLY A 106 -7.41 2.59 -13.90
CA GLY A 106 -7.94 3.40 -14.99
C GLY A 106 -7.10 3.33 -16.27
N LEU A 107 -6.43 2.19 -16.51
CA LEU A 107 -5.57 2.00 -17.67
C LEU A 107 -6.34 1.77 -18.97
N GLU A 108 -7.65 1.51 -18.92
CA GLU A 108 -8.50 1.31 -20.09
C GLU A 108 -8.76 2.61 -20.89
N GLN A 109 -8.57 3.78 -20.28
CA GLN A 109 -8.85 5.09 -20.86
C GLN A 109 -7.67 6.05 -20.70
N VAL A 110 -6.47 5.61 -21.11
CA VAL A 110 -5.26 6.43 -20.96
C VAL A 110 -5.23 7.53 -22.01
N ASN A 111 -5.24 8.79 -21.54
CA ASN A 111 -4.96 9.96 -22.35
C ASN A 111 -3.52 10.43 -22.06
N TYR A 112 -2.80 10.99 -23.05
CA TYR A 112 -1.44 11.53 -22.84
C TYR A 112 -1.35 12.53 -21.68
N LEU A 113 -2.38 13.31 -21.41
CA LEU A 113 -2.45 14.21 -20.27
C LEU A 113 -2.42 13.48 -18.92
N ASN A 114 -2.83 12.22 -18.86
CA ASN A 114 -2.84 11.42 -17.63
C ASN A 114 -1.41 11.15 -17.12
N HIS A 115 -0.43 11.03 -18.01
CA HIS A 115 0.99 10.83 -17.68
C HIS A 115 1.63 12.03 -16.96
N ILE A 116 0.98 13.20 -17.01
CA ILE A 116 1.42 14.41 -16.29
C ILE A 116 0.47 14.69 -15.13
N LYS A 117 -0.84 14.67 -15.38
CA LYS A 117 -1.88 15.04 -14.39
C LYS A 117 -1.86 14.13 -13.17
N PHE A 118 -1.87 12.81 -13.36
CA PHE A 118 -1.97 11.88 -12.23
C PHE A 118 -0.70 11.82 -11.37
N PRO A 119 0.53 11.82 -11.90
CA PRO A 119 1.73 11.94 -11.09
C PRO A 119 1.78 13.23 -10.26
N LEU A 120 1.37 14.38 -10.82
CA LEU A 120 1.31 15.65 -10.07
C LEU A 120 0.28 15.58 -8.92
N ILE A 121 -0.92 15.06 -9.21
CA ILE A 121 -1.94 14.84 -8.18
C ILE A 121 -1.42 13.88 -7.11
N PHE A 122 -0.71 12.82 -7.51
CA PHE A 122 -0.08 11.89 -6.59
C PHE A 122 0.89 12.61 -5.65
N LEU A 123 1.84 13.39 -6.17
CA LEU A 123 2.81 14.13 -5.35
C LEU A 123 2.14 15.08 -4.36
N ILE A 124 1.15 15.85 -4.82
CA ILE A 124 0.42 16.77 -3.94
C ILE A 124 -0.26 15.99 -2.80
N LYS A 125 -0.90 14.86 -3.11
CA LYS A 125 -1.52 14.01 -2.10
C LYS A 125 -0.51 13.42 -1.11
N GLN A 126 0.68 13.00 -1.58
CA GLN A 126 1.73 12.51 -0.69
C GLN A 126 2.22 13.61 0.27
N LEU A 127 2.41 14.84 -0.21
CA LEU A 127 2.78 15.98 0.65
C LEU A 127 1.71 16.25 1.71
N LEU A 128 0.43 16.19 1.34
CA LEU A 128 -0.69 16.37 2.28
C LEU A 128 -0.76 15.28 3.35
N ILE A 129 -0.45 14.01 2.99
CA ILE A 129 -0.41 12.90 3.95
C ILE A 129 0.73 13.07 4.96
N ILE A 130 1.88 13.56 4.50
CA ILE A 130 3.07 13.75 5.35
C ILE A 130 2.92 14.98 6.25
N LEU A 131 2.13 15.96 5.84
CA LEU A 131 1.98 17.27 6.51
C LEU A 131 1.67 17.15 8.02
N PRO A 132 0.71 16.33 8.49
CA PRO A 132 0.45 16.17 9.91
C PRO A 132 1.69 15.69 10.69
N THR A 133 2.46 14.76 10.13
CA THR A 133 3.70 14.26 10.74
C THR A 133 4.77 15.34 10.82
N LEU A 134 4.89 16.18 9.78
CA LEU A 134 5.82 17.33 9.79
C LEU A 134 5.42 18.40 10.80
N ILE A 135 4.12 18.66 10.95
CA ILE A 135 3.59 19.59 11.98
C ILE A 135 3.94 19.08 13.37
N LEU A 136 3.71 17.78 13.65
CA LEU A 136 4.08 17.17 14.92
C LEU A 136 5.59 17.28 15.19
N LEU A 137 6.40 16.98 14.18
CA LEU A 137 7.85 17.11 14.30
C LEU A 137 8.29 18.55 14.59
N TYR A 138 7.67 19.54 13.93
CA TYR A 138 7.98 20.95 14.16
C TYR A 138 7.87 21.37 15.63
N PHE A 139 6.87 20.88 16.35
CA PHE A 139 6.71 21.16 17.77
C PHE A 139 7.81 20.56 18.66
N LEU A 140 8.52 19.54 18.18
CA LEU A 140 9.65 18.93 18.90
C LEU A 140 11.00 19.56 18.55
N LEU A 141 11.10 20.34 17.49
CA LEU A 141 12.37 20.89 17.02
C LEU A 141 12.79 22.14 17.84
N LYS A 142 14.09 22.22 18.20
CA LYS A 142 14.69 23.39 18.84
C LYS A 142 15.35 24.33 17.82
N LYS A 143 16.21 23.76 16.97
CA LYS A 143 16.88 24.44 15.84
C LYS A 143 17.10 23.43 14.73
N ILE A 144 16.79 23.82 13.48
CA ILE A 144 17.00 22.94 12.34
C ILE A 144 18.48 23.06 11.91
N LYS A 145 19.29 22.09 12.31
CA LYS A 145 20.67 21.91 11.84
C LYS A 145 20.81 20.48 11.34
N ILE A 146 20.50 20.26 10.08
CA ILE A 146 20.60 18.93 9.47
C ILE A 146 21.99 18.78 8.88
N LYS A 147 22.70 17.71 9.26
CA LYS A 147 23.90 17.25 8.58
C LYS A 147 23.63 15.87 8.00
N PHE A 148 23.50 15.81 6.71
CA PHE A 148 23.37 14.53 6.01
C PHE A 148 24.74 13.85 5.92
N ASN A 149 24.86 12.67 6.48
CA ASN A 149 26.04 11.82 6.28
C ASN A 149 25.68 10.67 5.34
N ILE A 150 26.00 10.82 4.07
CA ILE A 150 25.75 9.82 3.02
C ILE A 150 26.56 8.52 3.25
N LYS A 151 27.60 8.56 4.12
CA LYS A 151 28.37 7.37 4.49
C LYS A 151 27.75 6.59 5.64
N ASP A 152 26.72 7.14 6.28
CA ASP A 152 26.05 6.47 7.39
C ASP A 152 25.07 5.41 6.85
N ARG A 153 25.37 4.15 7.16
CA ARG A 153 24.57 2.98 6.73
C ARG A 153 23.12 3.06 7.19
N LYS A 154 22.88 3.50 8.43
CA LYS A 154 21.53 3.64 8.97
C LYS A 154 20.74 4.70 8.20
N PHE A 155 21.39 5.81 7.90
CA PHE A 155 20.79 6.87 7.11
C PHE A 155 20.42 6.39 5.71
N ILE A 156 21.33 5.72 4.99
CA ILE A 156 21.09 5.21 3.63
C ILE A 156 19.94 4.19 3.66
N PHE A 157 19.98 3.25 4.61
CA PHE A 157 18.94 2.24 4.74
C PHE A 157 17.56 2.89 4.95
N LEU A 158 17.42 3.76 5.96
CA LEU A 158 16.17 4.44 6.26
C LEU A 158 15.69 5.33 5.12
N LEU A 159 16.60 6.02 4.43
CA LEU A 159 16.27 6.85 3.28
C LEU A 159 15.70 6.00 2.14
N LEU A 160 16.36 4.91 1.78
CA LEU A 160 15.94 4.07 0.67
C LEU A 160 14.61 3.37 0.96
N ILE A 161 14.43 2.76 2.13
CA ILE A 161 13.19 2.04 2.44
C ILE A 161 11.95 2.96 2.53
N ASN A 162 12.14 4.24 2.84
CA ASN A 162 11.03 5.20 2.94
C ASN A 162 10.77 5.97 1.64
N LEU A 163 11.81 6.38 0.91
CA LEU A 163 11.62 7.26 -0.25
C LEU A 163 11.60 6.51 -1.58
N LEU A 164 12.41 5.46 -1.72
CA LEU A 164 12.52 4.76 -3.00
C LEU A 164 11.22 4.06 -3.43
N PRO A 165 10.45 3.37 -2.56
CA PRO A 165 9.16 2.81 -2.96
C PRO A 165 8.17 3.86 -3.43
N ILE A 166 8.13 5.04 -2.79
CA ILE A 166 7.26 6.17 -3.18
C ILE A 166 7.70 6.72 -4.55
N PHE A 167 9.01 6.86 -4.75
CA PHE A 167 9.58 7.31 -6.02
C PHE A 167 9.29 6.32 -7.16
N LEU A 168 9.44 5.02 -6.93
CA LEU A 168 9.09 3.98 -7.90
C LEU A 168 7.61 4.01 -8.27
N MET A 169 6.72 4.23 -7.29
CA MET A 169 5.30 4.40 -7.53
C MET A 169 5.00 5.65 -8.37
N PHE A 170 5.69 6.75 -8.10
CA PHE A 170 5.61 7.98 -8.90
C PHE A 170 6.03 7.74 -10.35
N ILE A 171 7.16 7.06 -10.57
CA ILE A 171 7.63 6.65 -11.91
C ILE A 171 6.60 5.77 -12.60
N THR A 172 6.01 4.80 -11.90
CA THR A 172 4.94 3.96 -12.46
C THR A 172 3.77 4.79 -12.94
N SER A 173 3.32 5.79 -12.17
CA SER A 173 2.25 6.70 -12.57
C SER A 173 2.61 7.52 -13.82
N ILE A 174 3.87 7.97 -13.96
CA ILE A 174 4.37 8.67 -15.16
C ILE A 174 4.31 7.74 -16.37
N ILE A 175 4.86 6.52 -16.25
CA ILE A 175 5.00 5.59 -17.37
C ILE A 175 3.64 5.09 -17.84
N THR A 176 2.75 4.75 -16.90
CA THR A 176 1.47 4.09 -17.19
C THR A 176 0.30 5.05 -17.36
N GLY A 177 0.43 6.33 -16.94
CA GLY A 177 -0.70 7.26 -16.85
C GLY A 177 -1.77 6.82 -15.84
N SER A 178 -1.44 5.94 -14.90
CA SER A 178 -2.39 5.38 -13.95
C SER A 178 -2.69 6.31 -12.77
N LYS A 179 -3.94 6.28 -12.29
CA LYS A 179 -4.39 7.01 -11.11
C LYS A 179 -4.10 6.23 -9.84
N ILE A 180 -3.03 6.57 -9.13
CA ILE A 180 -2.68 5.94 -7.84
C ILE A 180 -3.66 6.37 -6.74
N ARG A 181 -4.30 5.39 -6.09
CA ARG A 181 -5.20 5.63 -4.96
C ARG A 181 -4.38 5.85 -3.68
N THR A 182 -4.68 6.92 -2.97
CA THR A 182 -3.96 7.34 -1.75
C THR A 182 -3.94 6.26 -0.66
N MET A 183 -5.05 5.51 -0.50
CA MET A 183 -5.14 4.42 0.49
C MET A 183 -4.17 3.26 0.24
N TRP A 184 -3.61 3.15 -0.97
CA TRP A 184 -2.64 2.11 -1.28
C TRP A 184 -1.26 2.41 -0.69
N MET A 185 -1.02 3.67 -0.30
CA MET A 185 0.28 4.16 0.16
C MET A 185 0.54 3.94 1.65
N THR A 186 -0.44 3.46 2.43
CA THR A 186 -0.30 3.28 3.88
C THR A 186 0.96 2.53 4.31
N PRO A 187 1.34 1.37 3.72
CA PRO A 187 2.54 0.65 4.12
C PRO A 187 3.84 1.40 3.85
N PHE A 188 3.85 2.28 2.84
CA PHE A 188 5.03 3.03 2.42
C PHE A 188 5.50 4.04 3.48
N TYR A 189 4.62 4.44 4.39
CA TYR A 189 4.91 5.41 5.46
C TYR A 189 5.19 4.76 6.82
N LEU A 190 5.22 3.42 6.90
CA LEU A 190 5.33 2.69 8.16
C LEU A 190 6.55 3.09 9.00
N PHE A 191 7.69 3.30 8.34
CA PHE A 191 8.95 3.70 9.00
C PHE A 191 9.29 5.18 8.83
N PHE A 192 8.38 5.98 8.26
CA PHE A 192 8.65 7.39 7.97
C PHE A 192 8.91 8.20 9.25
N GLY A 193 8.17 7.93 10.32
CA GLY A 193 8.41 8.53 11.62
C GLY A 193 9.81 8.22 12.17
N THR A 194 10.25 6.95 12.07
CA THR A 194 11.61 6.53 12.46
C THR A 194 12.67 7.25 11.65
N PHE A 195 12.47 7.38 10.34
CA PHE A 195 13.37 8.12 9.45
C PHE A 195 13.48 9.59 9.83
N LEU A 196 12.37 10.26 10.10
CA LEU A 196 12.38 11.66 10.54
C LEU A 196 13.08 11.83 11.89
N ILE A 197 12.77 10.97 12.88
CA ILE A 197 13.44 11.01 14.18
C ILE A 197 14.95 10.81 14.02
N TYR A 198 15.37 9.90 13.14
CA TYR A 198 16.78 9.65 12.88
C TYR A 198 17.49 10.89 12.30
N ILE A 199 16.87 11.56 11.32
CA ILE A 199 17.44 12.78 10.71
C ILE A 199 17.54 13.90 11.75
N PHE A 200 16.50 14.10 12.55
CA PHE A 200 16.36 15.24 13.46
C PHE A 200 16.79 14.95 14.92
N GLN A 201 17.34 13.75 15.22
CA GLN A 201 17.65 13.33 16.59
C GLN A 201 18.44 14.34 17.40
N LYS A 202 19.39 15.07 16.76
CA LYS A 202 20.22 16.12 17.41
C LYS A 202 19.50 17.46 17.59
N CYS A 203 18.34 17.61 16.97
CA CYS A 203 17.53 18.82 16.96
C CYS A 203 16.29 18.71 17.86
N LEU A 204 16.00 17.51 18.37
CA LEU A 204 14.82 17.25 19.21
C LEU A 204 14.97 17.85 20.60
N ASN A 205 13.88 18.41 21.10
CA ASN A 205 13.77 18.94 22.48
C ASN A 205 12.55 18.34 23.18
N ILE A 206 12.81 17.38 24.06
CA ILE A 206 11.78 16.68 24.83
C ILE A 206 11.00 17.64 25.75
N ASN A 207 11.59 18.76 26.20
CA ASN A 207 10.90 19.74 27.02
C ASN A 207 9.71 20.42 26.31
N LYS A 208 9.62 20.29 25.00
CA LYS A 208 8.49 20.78 24.20
C LYS A 208 7.37 19.73 24.01
N SER A 209 7.45 18.60 24.70
CA SER A 209 6.49 17.49 24.58
C SER A 209 5.02 17.89 24.84
N LYS A 210 4.78 18.89 25.72
CA LYS A 210 3.43 19.40 25.98
C LYS A 210 2.73 19.87 24.72
N ASN A 211 3.39 20.72 23.90
CA ASN A 211 2.80 21.24 22.66
C ASN A 211 2.64 20.14 21.61
N PHE A 212 3.58 19.20 21.56
CA PHE A 212 3.47 18.01 20.72
C PHE A 212 2.24 17.17 21.08
N ILE A 213 2.02 16.87 22.36
CA ILE A 213 0.88 16.08 22.85
C ILE A 213 -0.45 16.79 22.52
N ILE A 214 -0.54 18.10 22.77
CA ILE A 214 -1.74 18.87 22.45
C ILE A 214 -2.05 18.80 20.95
N CYS A 215 -1.04 19.02 20.11
CA CYS A 215 -1.19 18.94 18.64
C CYS A 215 -1.53 17.51 18.21
N PHE A 216 -0.93 16.49 18.78
CA PHE A 216 -1.24 15.09 18.50
C PHE A 216 -2.69 14.75 18.84
N ILE A 217 -3.18 15.13 20.02
CA ILE A 217 -4.57 14.90 20.43
C ILE A 217 -5.52 15.62 19.45
N PHE A 218 -5.22 16.87 19.10
CA PHE A 218 -6.04 17.62 18.13
C PHE A 218 -6.11 16.91 16.78
N LEU A 219 -4.98 16.54 16.20
CA LEU A 219 -4.93 15.83 14.91
C LEU A 219 -5.58 14.45 14.96
N PHE A 220 -5.40 13.73 16.09
CA PHE A 220 -6.01 12.42 16.30
C PHE A 220 -7.54 12.50 16.36
N LEU A 221 -8.08 13.51 17.03
CA LEU A 221 -9.53 13.73 17.15
C LEU A 221 -10.15 14.37 15.90
N LEU A 222 -9.37 15.10 15.11
CA LEU A 222 -9.86 15.81 13.92
C LEU A 222 -10.53 14.85 12.92
N SER A 223 -9.90 13.71 12.64
CA SER A 223 -10.41 12.75 11.66
C SER A 223 -11.74 12.10 12.08
N PRO A 224 -11.87 11.48 13.28
CA PRO A 224 -13.13 10.90 13.69
C PRO A 224 -14.24 11.93 13.89
N ILE A 225 -13.93 13.13 14.38
CA ILE A 225 -14.92 14.21 14.54
C ILE A 225 -15.41 14.69 13.18
N SER A 226 -14.49 14.93 12.22
CA SER A 226 -14.86 15.33 10.86
C SER A 226 -15.72 14.25 10.18
N TYR A 227 -15.35 12.99 10.33
CA TYR A 227 -16.14 11.88 9.78
C TYR A 227 -17.53 11.79 10.41
N ALA A 228 -17.63 11.92 11.74
CA ALA A 228 -18.91 11.93 12.45
C ALA A 228 -19.79 13.10 12.00
N THR A 229 -19.21 14.30 11.88
CA THR A 229 -19.94 15.51 11.43
C THR A 229 -20.47 15.34 10.01
N ILE A 230 -19.62 14.91 9.07
CA ILE A 230 -20.03 14.64 7.69
C ILE A 230 -21.11 13.54 7.67
N SER A 231 -20.92 12.49 8.48
CA SER A 231 -21.86 11.40 8.60
C SER A 231 -23.24 11.80 9.15
N LEU A 232 -23.33 12.87 9.92
CA LEU A 232 -24.61 13.38 10.43
C LEU A 232 -25.31 14.33 9.44
N ILE A 233 -24.52 15.01 8.59
CA ILE A 233 -25.05 16.02 7.66
C ILE A 233 -25.40 15.40 6.29
N GLU A 234 -24.66 14.37 5.87
CA GLU A 234 -24.79 13.79 4.53
C GLU A 234 -25.92 12.76 4.49
N ASP A 235 -26.95 13.01 3.67
CA ASP A 235 -27.99 12.05 3.36
C ASP A 235 -27.56 11.11 2.22
N ASN A 236 -28.12 9.88 2.17
CA ASN A 236 -27.88 8.89 1.12
C ASN A 236 -26.44 8.35 1.04
N LYS A 237 -25.84 8.02 2.18
CA LYS A 237 -24.53 7.37 2.23
C LYS A 237 -24.57 5.95 1.64
N ARG A 238 -23.43 5.46 1.18
CA ARG A 238 -23.31 4.05 0.76
C ARG A 238 -23.67 3.06 1.87
N THR A 239 -23.44 3.41 3.14
CA THR A 239 -23.83 2.62 4.32
C THR A 239 -25.35 2.51 4.51
N ASP A 240 -26.09 3.48 4.00
CA ASP A 240 -27.55 3.56 4.17
C ASP A 240 -28.30 2.92 2.97
N TYR A 241 -27.55 2.33 2.02
CA TYR A 241 -28.12 1.70 0.85
C TYR A 241 -29.02 0.51 1.24
N PRO A 242 -30.32 0.55 0.91
CA PRO A 242 -31.29 -0.43 1.36
C PRO A 242 -31.28 -1.71 0.50
N GLY A 243 -30.09 -2.32 0.32
CA GLY A 243 -29.87 -3.44 -0.59
C GLY A 243 -30.83 -4.63 -0.37
N ASN A 244 -31.10 -4.95 0.90
CA ASN A 244 -32.02 -6.03 1.23
C ASN A 244 -33.47 -5.71 0.82
N LYS A 245 -33.95 -4.48 1.05
CA LYS A 245 -35.31 -4.08 0.63
C LYS A 245 -35.44 -4.13 -0.89
N ILE A 246 -34.45 -3.57 -1.61
CA ILE A 246 -34.43 -3.60 -3.08
C ILE A 246 -34.43 -5.04 -3.60
N ALA A 247 -33.66 -5.94 -3.01
CA ALA A 247 -33.64 -7.35 -3.41
C ALA A 247 -34.99 -8.03 -3.19
N ILE A 248 -35.66 -7.77 -2.06
CA ILE A 248 -37.02 -8.29 -1.79
C ILE A 248 -38.01 -7.77 -2.82
N ASP A 249 -38.00 -6.50 -3.14
CA ASP A 249 -38.91 -5.90 -4.12
C ASP A 249 -38.67 -6.42 -5.53
N ILE A 250 -37.42 -6.61 -5.92
CA ILE A 250 -37.05 -7.19 -7.21
C ILE A 250 -37.46 -8.67 -7.25
N GLN A 251 -37.20 -9.44 -6.18
CA GLN A 251 -37.60 -10.84 -6.12
C GLN A 251 -39.14 -10.98 -6.28
N LYS A 252 -39.92 -10.17 -5.57
CA LYS A 252 -41.38 -10.17 -5.70
C LYS A 252 -41.86 -9.89 -7.14
N LYS A 253 -41.27 -8.91 -7.80
CA LYS A 253 -41.59 -8.62 -9.19
C LYS A 253 -41.22 -9.77 -10.13
N TRP A 254 -40.03 -10.34 -9.91
CA TRP A 254 -39.57 -11.47 -10.70
C TRP A 254 -40.52 -12.68 -10.57
N ASP A 255 -40.89 -13.03 -9.35
CA ASP A 255 -41.80 -14.15 -9.04
C ASP A 255 -43.21 -13.93 -9.60
N THR A 256 -43.62 -12.69 -9.94
CA THR A 256 -44.92 -12.41 -10.60
C THR A 256 -44.86 -12.52 -12.12
N GLU A 257 -43.70 -12.40 -12.73
CA GLU A 257 -43.52 -12.38 -14.18
C GLU A 257 -42.86 -13.65 -14.73
N PHE A 258 -42.06 -14.34 -13.90
CA PHE A 258 -41.26 -15.49 -14.29
C PHE A 258 -41.37 -16.62 -13.26
N ASP A 259 -41.41 -17.85 -13.74
CA ASP A 259 -41.40 -19.06 -12.90
C ASP A 259 -39.98 -19.58 -12.58
N ASP A 260 -38.94 -18.90 -13.11
CA ASP A 260 -37.53 -19.27 -12.97
C ASP A 260 -36.79 -18.44 -11.90
N THR A 261 -35.66 -18.97 -11.41
CA THR A 261 -34.79 -18.28 -10.47
C THR A 261 -33.89 -17.22 -11.21
N ILE A 262 -33.62 -16.12 -10.53
CA ILE A 262 -32.66 -15.13 -11.03
C ILE A 262 -31.25 -15.75 -10.95
N ASN A 263 -30.59 -15.96 -12.11
CA ASN A 263 -29.28 -16.61 -12.22
C ASN A 263 -28.14 -15.61 -12.46
N VAL A 264 -28.44 -14.47 -13.12
CA VAL A 264 -27.44 -13.46 -13.49
C VAL A 264 -27.99 -12.07 -13.22
N VAL A 265 -27.15 -11.19 -12.68
CA VAL A 265 -27.44 -9.75 -12.51
C VAL A 265 -26.40 -8.94 -13.27
N LEU A 266 -26.89 -8.13 -14.21
CA LEU A 266 -26.04 -7.25 -15.04
C LEU A 266 -26.03 -5.83 -14.48
N GLY A 267 -24.86 -5.19 -14.41
CA GLY A 267 -24.76 -3.81 -14.01
C GLY A 267 -23.42 -3.44 -13.36
N ASN A 268 -23.37 -2.25 -12.75
CA ASN A 268 -22.15 -1.83 -12.06
C ASN A 268 -21.90 -2.63 -10.78
N GLU A 269 -20.62 -2.68 -10.37
CA GLU A 269 -20.15 -3.43 -9.20
C GLU A 269 -20.98 -3.15 -7.94
N TRP A 270 -21.36 -1.90 -7.70
CA TRP A 270 -22.06 -1.52 -6.47
C TRP A 270 -23.54 -1.98 -6.45
N ILE A 271 -24.31 -1.61 -7.46
CA ILE A 271 -25.76 -1.88 -7.49
C ILE A 271 -26.02 -3.37 -7.75
N ALA A 272 -25.44 -3.91 -8.82
CA ALA A 272 -25.65 -5.29 -9.22
C ALA A 272 -24.99 -6.28 -8.25
N GLY A 273 -23.81 -5.95 -7.71
CA GLY A 273 -23.15 -6.75 -6.67
C GLY A 273 -23.94 -6.80 -5.37
N ASN A 274 -24.54 -5.68 -4.92
CA ASN A 274 -25.45 -5.67 -3.76
C ASN A 274 -26.69 -6.52 -4.03
N LEU A 275 -27.28 -6.42 -5.22
CA LEU A 275 -28.45 -7.21 -5.58
C LEU A 275 -28.12 -8.71 -5.61
N SER A 276 -27.01 -9.09 -6.26
CA SER A 276 -26.49 -10.47 -6.25
C SER A 276 -26.25 -10.98 -4.82
N TYR A 277 -25.71 -10.14 -3.93
CA TYR A 277 -25.50 -10.52 -2.53
C TYR A 277 -26.78 -10.71 -1.73
N HIS A 278 -27.82 -9.90 -1.95
CA HIS A 278 -29.03 -9.91 -1.14
C HIS A 278 -30.15 -10.84 -1.68
N LEU A 279 -30.14 -11.19 -2.98
CA LEU A 279 -31.07 -12.16 -3.54
C LEU A 279 -30.81 -13.56 -2.98
N LYS A 280 -31.89 -14.32 -2.76
CA LYS A 280 -31.82 -15.69 -2.19
C LYS A 280 -31.06 -16.67 -3.10
N SER A 281 -31.23 -16.54 -4.42
CA SER A 281 -30.57 -17.37 -5.43
C SER A 281 -29.09 -17.13 -5.56
N ARG A 282 -28.55 -16.00 -4.99
CA ARG A 282 -27.14 -15.61 -5.12
C ARG A 282 -26.65 -15.62 -6.58
N PRO A 283 -27.34 -14.90 -7.47
CA PRO A 283 -27.01 -14.90 -8.88
C PRO A 283 -25.57 -14.43 -9.14
N SER A 284 -24.98 -14.89 -10.22
CA SER A 284 -23.69 -14.36 -10.67
C SER A 284 -23.82 -12.91 -11.07
N TRP A 285 -22.85 -12.10 -10.69
CA TRP A 285 -22.76 -10.71 -11.17
C TRP A 285 -21.89 -10.65 -12.42
N GLU A 286 -22.40 -9.99 -13.44
CA GLU A 286 -21.67 -9.68 -14.67
C GLU A 286 -21.74 -8.18 -14.96
N GLY A 287 -20.61 -7.54 -15.20
CA GLY A 287 -20.58 -6.12 -15.48
C GLY A 287 -19.21 -5.50 -15.38
N LYS A 288 -19.14 -4.18 -15.56
CA LYS A 288 -17.89 -3.42 -15.42
C LYS A 288 -17.62 -3.07 -13.97
N VAL A 289 -16.38 -3.19 -13.58
CA VAL A 289 -15.86 -2.71 -12.28
C VAL A 289 -15.72 -1.19 -12.35
N ASP A 290 -16.37 -0.46 -11.45
CA ASP A 290 -16.30 1.01 -11.33
C ASP A 290 -15.01 1.51 -10.66
#